data_bc51476651144d0686d422897dfe20d4
#
_entry.id   bc51476651144d0686d422897dfe20d4
#
_cell.length_a   1.000
_cell.length_b   1.000
_cell.length_c   1.000
_cell.angle_alpha   90.00
_cell.angle_beta   90.00
_cell.angle_gamma   90.00
#
_symmetry.space_group_name_H-M   'P 1'
#
loop_
_entity.id
_entity.type
_entity.pdbx_description
1 polymer ?
#
loop_
_entity_poly.entity_id
_entity_poly.type
_entity_poly.pdbx_seq_one_letter_code
_entity_poly.pdbx_strand_id
1 'polypeptide(L)'
;MTLIICDKYRVASAVAKAMKATRKIGYGIYANNEVTVAYINRGFISLTSPGVSAQGQLPHIPVKYKMQVTDKTTDRRLKRLFRQAKEVVFASAEGAEAQARFFNICRHFRVGQPTSRMWLTSLDSEAIRHIFAHRQKGRVLHDLAQSGLVAAGKDMLFGYNFGMILNRWYYDTEPLTIQETIAMAYLGRLMRISREREAAKPRYRIRLQNKSGLPLVSAQSWESEADCAYSASAINHGDTIRATMTVEDTTRPALPLQRMLTLQMDAFENLGFMPSQTISAATRLYERGYISSPFTDDTDNGIIILKPMSPTCRNRAERQLYNLIAGRIKATEIPPVERQTAYYSTEIEGVTFQTEWDIVEPKAEYIGTSSQLYTVSDISVISVNEPDTVSFGFSTVLHNLYRLCTSLLATIPGTPYCRYTHEWGTALEGLWRKGFISVENGEIRLTSEGQRLLIDMEPYHLDRLLLSASFDPGRVLLGNLKGRKAMDNFEKRLSATIGDMVKFVPKEDGKAPNSAKSEDFTEQSKK
;
A
#
# COMPACT_ATOMS: atom_id res chain seq x y z
N MET A 1 -4.07 8.29 39.48
CA MET A 1 -4.96 8.30 38.32
C MET A 1 -4.29 7.65 37.12
N THR A 2 -5.03 7.06 36.21
CA THR A 2 -4.53 6.61 34.91
C THR A 2 -4.62 7.76 33.91
N LEU A 3 -3.54 8.07 33.18
CA LEU A 3 -3.52 9.07 32.13
C LEU A 3 -3.64 8.41 30.76
N ILE A 4 -4.72 8.67 30.03
CA ILE A 4 -4.93 8.18 28.68
C ILE A 4 -4.62 9.29 27.67
N ILE A 5 -3.69 9.03 26.78
CA ILE A 5 -3.26 9.95 25.72
C ILE A 5 -3.87 9.53 24.40
N CYS A 6 -4.52 10.45 23.70
CA CYS A 6 -5.11 10.25 22.37
C CYS A 6 -4.47 11.22 21.37
N ASP A 7 -4.25 10.77 20.16
CA ASP A 7 -3.62 11.56 19.09
C ASP A 7 -4.62 12.36 18.22
N LYS A 8 -5.93 12.19 18.46
CA LYS A 8 -7.01 12.93 17.80
C LYS A 8 -8.03 13.44 18.82
N TYR A 9 -8.50 14.68 18.60
CA TYR A 9 -9.46 15.32 19.53
C TYR A 9 -10.77 14.53 19.67
N ARG A 10 -11.34 14.06 18.55
CA ARG A 10 -12.60 13.29 18.57
C ARG A 10 -12.42 11.93 19.25
N VAL A 11 -11.28 11.30 19.06
CA VAL A 11 -10.93 10.05 19.77
C VAL A 11 -10.85 10.30 21.27
N ALA A 12 -10.19 11.38 21.70
CA ALA A 12 -10.13 11.75 23.12
C ALA A 12 -11.51 12.00 23.71
N SER A 13 -12.41 12.65 22.96
CA SER A 13 -13.79 12.87 23.40
C SER A 13 -14.59 11.56 23.52
N ALA A 14 -14.44 10.63 22.57
CA ALA A 14 -15.09 9.32 22.61
C ALA A 14 -14.57 8.47 23.77
N VAL A 15 -13.26 8.42 23.98
CA VAL A 15 -12.63 7.71 25.10
C VAL A 15 -13.07 8.32 26.42
N ALA A 16 -13.10 9.66 26.55
CA ALA A 16 -13.55 10.33 27.76
C ALA A 16 -15.01 9.98 28.10
N LYS A 17 -15.90 9.99 27.11
CA LYS A 17 -17.30 9.57 27.26
C LYS A 17 -17.39 8.11 27.72
N ALA A 18 -16.69 7.20 27.07
CA ALA A 18 -16.69 5.77 27.41
C ALA A 18 -16.18 5.51 28.83
N MET A 19 -15.15 6.25 29.26
CA MET A 19 -14.56 6.15 30.60
C MET A 19 -15.27 7.00 31.65
N LYS A 20 -16.40 7.64 31.32
CA LYS A 20 -17.13 8.55 32.20
C LYS A 20 -16.27 9.70 32.77
N ALA A 21 -15.24 10.12 32.05
CA ALA A 21 -14.40 11.27 32.39
C ALA A 21 -15.04 12.55 31.81
N THR A 22 -16.11 13.03 32.45
CA THR A 22 -16.94 14.12 31.92
C THR A 22 -16.50 15.52 32.29
N ARG A 23 -15.68 15.66 33.37
CA ARG A 23 -15.21 16.96 33.83
C ARG A 23 -14.12 17.49 32.90
N LYS A 24 -14.43 18.53 32.15
CA LYS A 24 -13.46 19.21 31.26
C LYS A 24 -12.53 20.11 32.09
N ILE A 25 -11.25 19.79 32.10
CA ILE A 25 -10.22 20.54 32.83
C ILE A 25 -9.27 21.34 31.93
N GLY A 26 -9.47 21.24 30.61
CA GLY A 26 -8.73 21.99 29.60
C GLY A 26 -9.18 21.63 28.19
N TYR A 27 -8.59 22.26 27.19
CA TYR A 27 -8.88 21.92 25.79
C TYR A 27 -8.44 20.48 25.50
N GLY A 28 -9.39 19.63 25.13
CA GLY A 28 -9.14 18.21 24.86
C GLY A 28 -8.70 17.40 26.08
N ILE A 29 -8.92 17.91 27.31
CA ILE A 29 -8.56 17.23 28.56
C ILE A 29 -9.82 17.05 29.40
N TYR A 30 -10.11 15.77 29.72
CA TYR A 30 -11.29 15.33 30.46
C TYR A 30 -10.85 14.45 31.64
N ALA A 31 -11.51 14.56 32.77
CA ALA A 31 -11.14 13.81 33.97
C ALA A 31 -12.34 13.33 34.76
N ASN A 32 -12.12 12.24 35.50
CA ASN A 32 -12.88 11.83 36.69
C ASN A 32 -11.88 11.50 37.80
N ASN A 33 -12.31 10.81 38.85
CA ASN A 33 -11.47 10.48 39.99
C ASN A 33 -10.39 9.43 39.67
N GLU A 34 -10.59 8.60 38.65
CA GLU A 34 -9.73 7.47 38.31
C GLU A 34 -8.88 7.72 37.07
N VAL A 35 -9.46 8.39 36.08
CA VAL A 35 -8.89 8.53 34.72
C VAL A 35 -8.85 10.00 34.30
N THR A 36 -7.76 10.36 33.66
CA THR A 36 -7.65 11.61 32.89
C THR A 36 -7.37 11.26 31.44
N VAL A 37 -8.20 11.76 30.52
CA VAL A 37 -8.01 11.60 29.06
C VAL A 37 -7.49 12.92 28.50
N ALA A 38 -6.38 12.88 27.76
CA ALA A 38 -5.78 14.06 27.18
C ALA A 38 -5.53 13.87 25.68
N TYR A 39 -5.93 14.87 24.91
CA TYR A 39 -5.59 14.99 23.49
C TYR A 39 -4.19 15.63 23.34
N ILE A 40 -3.38 15.00 22.51
CA ILE A 40 -2.07 15.54 22.08
C ILE A 40 -2.04 15.54 20.55
N ASN A 41 -1.84 16.70 19.94
CA ASN A 41 -1.71 16.82 18.50
C ASN A 41 -0.52 15.98 17.99
N ARG A 42 -0.69 15.33 16.84
CA ARG A 42 0.37 14.54 16.18
C ARG A 42 1.66 15.29 15.96
N GLY A 43 1.58 16.57 15.64
CA GLY A 43 2.72 17.48 15.48
C GLY A 43 3.33 18.01 16.80
N PHE A 44 2.87 17.57 17.97
CA PHE A 44 3.35 18.09 19.27
C PHE A 44 4.85 17.88 19.47
N ILE A 45 5.38 16.73 19.04
CA ILE A 45 6.83 16.46 19.00
C ILE A 45 7.19 16.05 17.58
N SER A 46 8.12 16.75 16.97
CA SER A 46 8.71 16.43 15.68
C SER A 46 10.20 16.16 15.79
N LEU A 47 10.73 15.29 14.92
CA LEU A 47 12.17 15.23 14.68
C LEU A 47 12.55 16.49 13.90
N THR A 48 13.51 17.24 14.40
CA THR A 48 14.06 18.35 13.65
C THR A 48 15.19 17.86 12.79
N SER A 49 15.15 18.27 11.52
CA SER A 49 16.35 18.30 10.69
C SER A 49 17.44 19.10 11.44
N PRO A 50 18.68 18.66 11.40
CA PRO A 50 19.78 19.45 11.93
C PRO A 50 19.78 20.80 11.21
N GLY A 51 19.93 21.83 12.00
CA GLY A 51 19.65 23.21 11.58
C GLY A 51 20.35 23.62 10.28
N VAL A 52 19.76 24.62 9.67
CA VAL A 52 20.07 25.27 8.39
C VAL A 52 21.55 25.72 8.24
N SER A 53 22.35 25.66 9.31
CA SER A 53 23.80 25.94 9.25
C SER A 53 24.61 24.96 8.43
N ALA A 54 24.01 23.83 8.02
CA ALA A 54 24.60 22.85 7.12
C ALA A 54 24.11 23.01 5.67
N GLN A 55 23.56 24.16 5.31
CA GLN A 55 23.18 24.46 3.93
C GLN A 55 24.40 24.31 3.03
N GLY A 56 24.33 23.30 2.15
CA GLY A 56 25.31 23.08 1.09
C GLY A 56 26.19 21.83 1.21
N GLN A 57 26.28 21.17 2.35
CA GLN A 57 27.05 19.92 2.46
C GLN A 57 26.15 18.69 2.33
N LEU A 58 26.32 17.97 1.26
CA LEU A 58 25.72 16.64 1.02
C LEU A 58 26.84 15.59 0.96
N PRO A 59 26.63 14.40 1.50
CA PRO A 59 25.45 13.94 2.26
C PRO A 59 25.39 14.53 3.67
N HIS A 60 24.18 14.85 4.14
CA HIS A 60 23.96 15.38 5.47
C HIS A 60 23.41 14.30 6.41
N ILE A 61 24.24 13.79 7.31
CA ILE A 61 23.88 12.81 8.33
C ILE A 61 24.08 13.47 9.71
N PRO A 62 23.01 13.65 10.51
CA PRO A 62 23.12 14.31 11.80
C PRO A 62 23.79 13.42 12.84
N VAL A 63 24.69 13.99 13.64
CA VAL A 63 25.33 13.28 14.76
C VAL A 63 24.29 12.86 15.81
N LYS A 64 23.25 13.66 15.99
CA LYS A 64 22.12 13.38 16.90
C LYS A 64 20.81 13.92 16.32
N TYR A 65 19.79 13.09 16.35
CA TYR A 65 18.41 13.51 16.07
C TYR A 65 17.89 14.36 17.23
N LYS A 66 17.44 15.58 16.93
CA LYS A 66 16.82 16.47 17.92
C LYS A 66 15.30 16.37 17.83
N MET A 67 14.66 16.36 18.97
CA MET A 67 13.21 16.48 19.07
C MET A 67 12.85 17.91 19.45
N GLN A 68 11.89 18.47 18.75
CA GLN A 68 11.35 19.80 19.01
C GLN A 68 9.89 19.71 19.44
N VAL A 69 9.56 20.40 20.51
CA VAL A 69 8.18 20.61 20.95
C VAL A 69 7.61 21.84 20.26
N THR A 70 6.50 21.67 19.57
CA THR A 70 5.88 22.74 18.77
C THR A 70 4.92 23.60 19.58
N ASP A 71 4.30 23.04 20.63
CA ASP A 71 3.32 23.74 21.48
C ASP A 71 3.75 23.77 22.95
N LYS A 72 4.38 24.89 23.35
CA LYS A 72 4.84 25.11 24.72
C LYS A 72 3.70 25.22 25.75
N THR A 73 2.49 25.59 25.34
CA THR A 73 1.33 25.70 26.24
C THR A 73 0.81 24.30 26.61
N THR A 74 0.66 23.45 25.61
CA THR A 74 0.31 22.05 25.82
C THR A 74 1.41 21.33 26.61
N ASP A 75 2.69 21.60 26.36
CA ASP A 75 3.81 21.03 27.10
C ASP A 75 3.69 21.27 28.61
N ARG A 76 3.49 22.53 29.03
CA ARG A 76 3.35 22.88 30.45
C ARG A 76 2.17 22.18 31.14
N ARG A 77 1.04 22.06 30.44
CA ARG A 77 -0.16 21.39 30.97
C ARG A 77 0.07 19.88 31.13
N LEU A 78 0.64 19.25 30.14
CA LEU A 78 0.90 17.81 30.13
C LEU A 78 1.93 17.40 31.16
N LYS A 79 2.97 18.21 31.36
CA LYS A 79 4.02 17.95 32.35
C LYS A 79 3.48 17.65 33.75
N ARG A 80 2.44 18.36 34.19
CA ARG A 80 1.77 18.10 35.47
C ARG A 80 1.02 16.78 35.45
N LEU A 81 0.28 16.49 34.38
CA LEU A 81 -0.51 15.25 34.25
C LEU A 81 0.38 14.01 34.23
N PHE A 82 1.48 14.04 33.47
CA PHE A 82 2.43 12.94 33.45
C PHE A 82 3.07 12.66 34.81
N ARG A 83 3.41 13.72 35.57
CA ARG A 83 3.97 13.56 36.93
C ARG A 83 2.98 12.94 37.93
N GLN A 84 1.69 13.21 37.79
CA GLN A 84 0.64 12.72 38.69
C GLN A 84 0.10 11.34 38.29
N ALA A 85 0.42 10.87 37.09
CA ALA A 85 -0.06 9.59 36.58
C ALA A 85 0.62 8.42 37.29
N LYS A 86 -0.18 7.38 37.63
CA LYS A 86 0.32 6.08 38.10
C LYS A 86 0.61 5.14 36.92
N GLU A 87 -0.10 5.30 35.82
CA GLU A 87 0.05 4.58 34.56
C GLU A 87 -0.24 5.54 33.41
N VAL A 88 0.44 5.38 32.27
CA VAL A 88 0.20 6.14 31.06
C VAL A 88 -0.24 5.19 29.95
N VAL A 89 -1.41 5.43 29.39
CA VAL A 89 -2.04 4.63 28.36
C VAL A 89 -2.06 5.41 27.06
N PHE A 90 -1.64 4.81 25.97
CA PHE A 90 -1.80 5.39 24.64
C PHE A 90 -3.01 4.78 23.93
N ALA A 91 -3.91 5.61 23.45
CA ALA A 91 -5.15 5.20 22.77
C ALA A 91 -5.15 5.74 21.33
N SER A 92 -4.96 4.84 20.37
CA SER A 92 -4.92 5.16 18.93
C SER A 92 -5.25 3.92 18.11
N ALA A 93 -5.78 4.13 16.90
CA ALA A 93 -6.02 3.09 15.90
C ALA A 93 -4.79 2.79 15.03
N GLU A 94 -3.77 3.67 15.07
CA GLU A 94 -2.62 3.59 14.17
C GLU A 94 -1.48 2.73 14.73
N GLY A 95 -0.61 2.27 13.82
CA GLY A 95 0.45 1.31 14.09
C GLY A 95 1.76 1.88 14.65
N ALA A 96 2.88 1.51 14.03
CA ALA A 96 4.24 1.75 14.49
C ALA A 96 4.59 3.24 14.63
N GLU A 97 4.19 4.09 13.70
CA GLU A 97 4.42 5.53 13.77
C GLU A 97 3.78 6.19 14.98
N ALA A 98 2.50 5.86 15.24
CA ALA A 98 1.80 6.40 16.40
C ALA A 98 2.47 5.94 17.69
N GLN A 99 2.95 4.69 17.73
CA GLN A 99 3.69 4.17 18.87
C GLN A 99 5.06 4.86 19.05
N ALA A 100 5.75 5.15 17.96
CA ALA A 100 7.00 5.92 17.99
C ALA A 100 6.77 7.35 18.50
N ARG A 101 5.70 8.03 18.06
CA ARG A 101 5.30 9.34 18.58
C ARG A 101 5.04 9.28 20.08
N PHE A 102 4.27 8.29 20.54
CA PHE A 102 4.02 8.11 21.97
C PHE A 102 5.31 7.84 22.76
N PHE A 103 6.19 7.01 22.23
CA PHE A 103 7.51 6.74 22.83
C PHE A 103 8.33 8.04 22.99
N ASN A 104 8.35 8.90 21.96
CA ASN A 104 9.02 10.19 22.01
C ASN A 104 8.38 11.14 23.02
N ILE A 105 7.06 11.14 23.17
CA ILE A 105 6.32 11.89 24.20
C ILE A 105 6.75 11.40 25.59
N CYS A 106 6.79 10.08 25.81
CA CYS A 106 7.23 9.51 27.08
C CYS A 106 8.70 9.88 27.43
N ARG A 107 9.59 9.86 26.43
CA ARG A 107 10.98 10.32 26.61
C ARG A 107 11.06 11.79 26.98
N HIS A 108 10.29 12.64 26.31
CA HIS A 108 10.26 14.08 26.58
C HIS A 108 9.81 14.38 28.03
N PHE A 109 8.74 13.74 28.49
CA PHE A 109 8.23 13.91 29.84
C PHE A 109 8.95 13.06 30.91
N ARG A 110 9.95 12.26 30.51
CA ARG A 110 10.71 11.34 31.39
C ARG A 110 9.78 10.41 32.16
N VAL A 111 8.84 9.78 31.44
CA VAL A 111 7.86 8.85 32.01
C VAL A 111 8.57 7.61 32.56
N GLY A 112 8.52 7.42 33.87
CA GLY A 112 9.03 6.22 34.56
C GLY A 112 7.92 5.25 34.98
N GLN A 113 6.66 5.65 34.84
CA GLN A 113 5.50 4.83 35.18
C GLN A 113 5.25 3.76 34.12
N PRO A 114 4.53 2.68 34.46
CA PRO A 114 4.08 1.68 33.51
C PRO A 114 3.34 2.30 32.33
N THR A 115 3.64 1.82 31.12
CA THR A 115 2.96 2.25 29.91
C THR A 115 2.20 1.10 29.29
N SER A 116 1.05 1.39 28.69
CA SER A 116 0.22 0.41 27.98
C SER A 116 -0.48 1.04 26.78
N ARG A 117 -1.10 0.20 25.95
CA ARG A 117 -1.73 0.63 24.71
C ARG A 117 -3.13 0.09 24.54
N MET A 118 -4.03 0.96 24.13
CA MET A 118 -5.36 0.67 23.62
C MET A 118 -5.34 0.72 22.10
N TRP A 119 -5.63 -0.38 21.44
CA TRP A 119 -5.83 -0.44 19.99
C TRP A 119 -7.30 -0.15 19.68
N LEU A 120 -7.57 1.06 19.23
CA LEU A 120 -8.93 1.53 19.00
C LEU A 120 -9.47 1.07 17.64
N THR A 121 -9.93 -0.15 17.55
CA THR A 121 -10.59 -0.69 16.36
C THR A 121 -12.00 -0.15 16.18
N SER A 122 -12.63 0.31 17.26
CA SER A 122 -13.95 0.96 17.29
C SER A 122 -13.97 2.10 18.30
N LEU A 123 -14.81 3.10 18.06
CA LEU A 123 -15.09 4.20 18.99
C LEU A 123 -16.43 4.04 19.74
N ASP A 124 -17.01 2.85 19.70
CA ASP A 124 -18.13 2.52 20.56
C ASP A 124 -17.71 2.46 22.04
N SER A 125 -18.58 2.91 22.93
CA SER A 125 -18.25 3.03 24.35
C SER A 125 -18.01 1.69 25.05
N GLU A 126 -18.69 0.64 24.64
CA GLU A 126 -18.50 -0.71 25.20
C GLU A 126 -17.19 -1.31 24.70
N ALA A 127 -16.92 -1.21 23.39
CA ALA A 127 -15.66 -1.62 22.78
C ALA A 127 -14.46 -0.90 23.42
N ILE A 128 -14.54 0.41 23.63
CA ILE A 128 -13.48 1.18 24.31
C ILE A 128 -13.21 0.66 25.72
N ARG A 129 -14.26 0.38 26.52
CA ARG A 129 -14.09 -0.16 27.88
C ARG A 129 -13.47 -1.55 27.86
N HIS A 130 -13.90 -2.41 26.94
CA HIS A 130 -13.31 -3.73 26.74
C HIS A 130 -11.83 -3.64 26.37
N ILE A 131 -11.48 -2.78 25.39
CA ILE A 131 -10.09 -2.54 24.97
C ILE A 131 -9.25 -1.98 26.12
N PHE A 132 -9.81 -1.09 26.95
CA PHE A 132 -9.11 -0.56 28.12
C PHE A 132 -8.79 -1.65 29.15
N ALA A 133 -9.73 -2.57 29.40
CA ALA A 133 -9.52 -3.70 30.31
C ALA A 133 -8.42 -4.66 29.81
N HIS A 134 -8.36 -4.88 28.48
CA HIS A 134 -7.41 -5.80 27.82
C HIS A 134 -6.25 -5.09 27.11
N ARG A 135 -5.90 -3.87 27.55
CA ARG A 135 -4.83 -3.07 26.93
C ARG A 135 -3.50 -3.78 26.95
N GLN A 136 -2.79 -3.67 25.86
CA GLN A 136 -1.49 -4.32 25.66
C GLN A 136 -0.40 -3.68 26.50
N LYS A 137 0.55 -4.51 26.97
CA LYS A 137 1.73 -4.14 27.75
C LYS A 137 2.95 -4.91 27.24
N GLY A 138 4.12 -4.50 27.67
CA GLY A 138 5.34 -5.27 27.50
C GLY A 138 6.20 -4.93 26.28
N ARG A 139 7.13 -5.82 25.97
CA ARG A 139 8.22 -5.60 25.01
C ARG A 139 7.73 -5.32 23.59
N VAL A 140 6.61 -5.89 23.17
CA VAL A 140 6.05 -5.70 21.83
C VAL A 140 5.80 -4.21 21.51
N LEU A 141 5.40 -3.41 22.51
CA LEU A 141 5.20 -1.96 22.34
C LEU A 141 6.52 -1.22 22.13
N HIS A 142 7.60 -1.69 22.74
CA HIS A 142 8.93 -1.14 22.53
C HIS A 142 9.45 -1.46 21.13
N ASP A 143 9.33 -2.71 20.69
CA ASP A 143 9.77 -3.14 19.36
C ASP A 143 8.98 -2.43 18.25
N LEU A 144 7.68 -2.23 18.47
CA LEU A 144 6.82 -1.44 17.59
C LEU A 144 7.27 0.03 17.54
N ALA A 145 7.62 0.62 18.69
CA ALA A 145 8.15 1.98 18.73
C ALA A 145 9.49 2.09 17.99
N GLN A 146 10.40 1.13 18.17
CA GLN A 146 11.68 1.10 17.47
C GLN A 146 11.50 0.99 15.95
N SER A 147 10.58 0.15 15.49
CA SER A 147 10.21 0.05 14.08
C SER A 147 9.74 1.39 13.51
N GLY A 148 8.82 2.07 14.20
CA GLY A 148 8.33 3.39 13.78
C GLY A 148 9.39 4.48 13.84
N LEU A 149 10.33 4.43 14.79
CA LEU A 149 11.45 5.37 14.85
C LEU A 149 12.42 5.19 13.68
N VAL A 150 12.69 3.95 13.27
CA VAL A 150 13.52 3.66 12.08
C VAL A 150 12.83 4.18 10.82
N ALA A 151 11.53 3.94 10.66
CA ALA A 151 10.78 4.46 9.54
C ALA A 151 10.85 6.00 9.47
N ALA A 152 10.50 6.67 10.55
CA ALA A 152 10.54 8.15 10.61
C ALA A 152 11.95 8.73 10.41
N GLY A 153 12.99 8.05 10.90
CA GLY A 153 14.38 8.44 10.68
C GLY A 153 14.80 8.33 9.23
N LYS A 154 14.41 7.22 8.57
CA LYS A 154 14.65 7.03 7.13
C LYS A 154 13.96 8.10 6.30
N ASP A 155 12.67 8.36 6.55
CA ASP A 155 11.88 9.35 5.81
C ASP A 155 12.50 10.75 5.94
N MET A 156 12.90 11.13 7.15
CA MET A 156 13.53 12.42 7.40
C MET A 156 14.87 12.56 6.67
N LEU A 157 15.76 11.56 6.79
CA LEU A 157 17.08 11.59 6.17
C LEU A 157 17.00 11.55 4.65
N PHE A 158 16.17 10.67 4.12
CA PHE A 158 15.97 10.55 2.69
C PHE A 158 15.36 11.83 2.12
N GLY A 159 14.25 12.29 2.69
CA GLY A 159 13.55 13.49 2.25
C GLY A 159 14.45 14.73 2.25
N TYR A 160 15.28 14.90 3.29
CA TYR A 160 16.22 16.01 3.35
C TYR A 160 17.31 15.90 2.25
N ASN A 161 18.05 14.79 2.23
CA ASN A 161 19.19 14.63 1.33
C ASN A 161 18.76 14.57 -0.14
N PHE A 162 17.73 13.77 -0.42
CA PHE A 162 17.24 13.62 -1.79
C PHE A 162 16.50 14.88 -2.27
N GLY A 163 15.78 15.57 -1.39
CA GLY A 163 15.18 16.86 -1.71
C GLY A 163 16.23 17.90 -2.10
N MET A 164 17.37 17.95 -1.42
CA MET A 164 18.49 18.83 -1.79
C MET A 164 19.13 18.43 -3.13
N ILE A 165 19.21 17.13 -3.44
CA ILE A 165 19.67 16.65 -4.75
C ILE A 165 18.70 17.08 -5.84
N LEU A 166 17.39 16.89 -5.65
CA LEU A 166 16.38 17.30 -6.63
C LEU A 166 16.42 18.81 -6.89
N ASN A 167 16.55 19.63 -5.84
CA ASN A 167 16.69 21.09 -5.99
C ASN A 167 17.99 21.50 -6.70
N ARG A 168 19.03 20.68 -6.62
CA ARG A 168 20.30 20.90 -7.36
C ARG A 168 20.18 20.49 -8.83
N TRP A 169 19.45 19.41 -9.11
CA TRP A 169 19.23 18.89 -10.46
C TRP A 169 18.16 19.67 -11.21
N TYR A 170 17.07 20.01 -10.49
CA TYR A 170 15.89 20.67 -11.03
C TYR A 170 15.49 21.80 -10.08
N TYR A 171 15.62 23.01 -10.53
CA TYR A 171 15.27 24.18 -9.72
C TYR A 171 13.80 24.14 -9.28
N ASP A 172 13.52 24.45 -8.00
CA ASP A 172 12.16 24.56 -7.40
C ASP A 172 11.31 23.30 -7.49
N THR A 173 11.93 22.13 -7.39
CA THR A 173 11.21 20.85 -7.40
C THR A 173 10.85 20.40 -5.99
N GLU A 174 9.58 20.08 -5.76
CA GLU A 174 9.13 19.47 -4.48
C GLU A 174 9.86 18.14 -4.24
N PRO A 175 10.38 17.91 -3.01
CA PRO A 175 11.07 16.67 -2.69
C PRO A 175 10.13 15.47 -2.80
N LEU A 176 10.67 14.34 -3.27
CA LEU A 176 9.96 13.08 -3.27
C LEU A 176 10.06 12.38 -1.91
N THR A 177 8.97 11.76 -1.50
CA THR A 177 8.96 10.82 -0.37
C THR A 177 9.62 9.49 -0.76
N ILE A 178 9.91 8.64 0.23
CA ILE A 178 10.39 7.26 -0.02
C ILE A 178 9.39 6.50 -0.90
N GLN A 179 8.11 6.59 -0.59
CA GLN A 179 7.05 5.88 -1.32
C GLN A 179 6.90 6.38 -2.76
N GLU A 180 6.95 7.69 -2.98
CA GLU A 180 6.94 8.28 -4.33
C GLU A 180 8.16 7.84 -5.14
N THR A 181 9.35 7.80 -4.53
CA THR A 181 10.58 7.36 -5.20
C THR A 181 10.50 5.88 -5.60
N ILE A 182 10.00 5.02 -4.73
CA ILE A 182 9.78 3.60 -5.04
C ILE A 182 8.73 3.44 -6.14
N ALA A 183 7.63 4.20 -6.08
CA ALA A 183 6.58 4.16 -7.10
C ALA A 183 7.11 4.61 -8.48
N MET A 184 7.93 5.66 -8.53
CA MET A 184 8.60 6.10 -9.76
C MET A 184 9.52 5.01 -10.34
N ALA A 185 10.35 4.39 -9.51
CA ALA A 185 11.25 3.32 -9.96
C ALA A 185 10.45 2.09 -10.45
N TYR A 186 9.33 1.78 -9.81
CA TYR A 186 8.42 0.71 -10.24
C TYR A 186 7.79 1.01 -11.61
N LEU A 187 7.29 2.23 -11.82
CA LEU A 187 6.74 2.66 -13.11
C LEU A 187 7.80 2.61 -14.22
N GLY A 188 9.03 3.04 -13.94
CA GLY A 188 10.14 2.92 -14.88
C GLY A 188 10.45 1.48 -15.27
N ARG A 189 10.37 0.55 -14.32
CA ARG A 189 10.50 -0.88 -14.58
C ARG A 189 9.36 -1.42 -15.46
N LEU A 190 8.12 -1.04 -15.20
CA LEU A 190 6.97 -1.42 -16.04
C LEU A 190 7.14 -0.92 -17.48
N MET A 191 7.55 0.34 -17.65
CA MET A 191 7.81 0.89 -19.00
C MET A 191 8.93 0.17 -19.74
N ARG A 192 10.00 -0.21 -19.06
CA ARG A 192 11.07 -0.98 -19.68
C ARG A 192 10.54 -2.33 -20.16
N ILE A 193 9.81 -3.05 -19.32
CA ILE A 193 9.19 -4.34 -19.68
C ILE A 193 8.23 -4.15 -20.87
N SER A 194 7.41 -3.08 -20.88
CA SER A 194 6.50 -2.80 -22.00
C SER A 194 7.27 -2.58 -23.31
N ARG A 195 8.32 -1.77 -23.28
CA ARG A 195 9.16 -1.51 -24.48
C ARG A 195 9.89 -2.75 -24.95
N GLU A 196 10.43 -3.56 -24.05
CA GLU A 196 11.09 -4.84 -24.39
C GLU A 196 10.11 -5.79 -25.06
N ARG A 197 8.86 -5.86 -24.60
CA ARG A 197 7.79 -6.65 -25.18
C ARG A 197 7.31 -6.11 -26.54
N GLU A 198 7.15 -4.80 -26.65
CA GLU A 198 6.80 -4.15 -27.93
C GLU A 198 7.89 -4.35 -29.01
N ALA A 199 9.16 -4.41 -28.60
CA ALA A 199 10.29 -4.68 -29.47
C ALA A 199 10.53 -6.18 -29.72
N ALA A 200 9.86 -7.07 -28.98
CA ALA A 200 10.01 -8.51 -29.13
C ALA A 200 9.43 -8.96 -30.47
N LYS A 201 10.17 -9.80 -31.18
CA LYS A 201 9.68 -10.41 -32.43
C LYS A 201 8.47 -11.31 -32.11
N PRO A 202 7.47 -11.37 -33.00
CA PRO A 202 6.35 -12.28 -32.83
C PRO A 202 6.85 -13.72 -32.73
N ARG A 203 6.24 -14.50 -31.85
CA ARG A 203 6.48 -15.93 -31.76
C ARG A 203 5.35 -16.66 -32.47
N TYR A 204 5.62 -17.85 -32.94
CA TYR A 204 4.67 -18.65 -33.70
C TYR A 204 4.27 -19.88 -32.89
N ARG A 205 3.02 -20.28 -32.97
CA ARG A 205 2.47 -21.50 -32.35
C ARG A 205 1.64 -22.27 -33.34
N ILE A 206 1.54 -23.59 -33.16
CA ILE A 206 0.67 -24.45 -33.93
C ILE A 206 -0.68 -24.46 -33.24
N ARG A 207 -1.74 -24.24 -34.05
CA ARG A 207 -3.12 -24.37 -33.62
C ARG A 207 -3.77 -25.52 -34.35
N LEU A 208 -4.34 -26.47 -33.62
CA LEU A 208 -5.15 -27.56 -34.13
C LEU A 208 -6.60 -27.26 -33.84
N GLN A 209 -7.50 -27.71 -34.70
CA GLN A 209 -8.94 -27.72 -34.45
C GLN A 209 -9.52 -29.10 -34.72
N ASN A 210 -10.57 -29.48 -33.99
CA ASN A 210 -11.38 -30.65 -34.29
C ASN A 210 -12.69 -30.24 -34.97
N LYS A 211 -13.49 -31.21 -35.41
CA LYS A 211 -14.79 -30.96 -36.06
C LYS A 211 -15.81 -30.23 -35.19
N SER A 212 -15.66 -30.29 -33.86
CA SER A 212 -16.49 -29.53 -32.92
C SER A 212 -16.00 -28.09 -32.71
N GLY A 213 -14.89 -27.69 -33.36
CA GLY A 213 -14.32 -26.34 -33.24
C GLY A 213 -13.47 -26.13 -32.00
N LEU A 214 -13.19 -27.17 -31.19
CA LEU A 214 -12.31 -27.04 -30.03
C LEU A 214 -10.85 -26.80 -30.46
N PRO A 215 -10.26 -25.65 -30.15
CA PRO A 215 -8.86 -25.36 -30.50
C PRO A 215 -7.90 -25.97 -29.48
N LEU A 216 -6.80 -26.54 -29.97
CA LEU A 216 -5.62 -26.89 -29.17
C LEU A 216 -4.46 -26.07 -29.68
N VAL A 217 -3.71 -25.43 -28.77
CA VAL A 217 -2.57 -24.59 -29.11
C VAL A 217 -1.30 -25.21 -28.53
N SER A 218 -0.22 -25.23 -29.29
CA SER A 218 1.06 -25.73 -28.80
C SER A 218 1.56 -24.94 -27.58
N ALA A 219 1.99 -25.63 -26.55
CA ALA A 219 2.63 -25.00 -25.38
C ALA A 219 3.99 -24.39 -25.79
N GLN A 220 4.70 -25.05 -26.69
CA GLN A 220 5.93 -24.56 -27.30
C GLN A 220 5.63 -23.41 -28.27
N SER A 221 6.60 -22.53 -28.45
CA SER A 221 6.58 -21.46 -29.45
C SER A 221 7.90 -21.39 -30.20
N TRP A 222 7.83 -21.01 -31.49
CA TRP A 222 8.97 -20.88 -32.40
C TRP A 222 9.28 -19.42 -32.70
N GLU A 223 10.54 -19.12 -32.96
CA GLU A 223 11.00 -17.77 -33.34
C GLU A 223 10.80 -17.46 -34.83
N SER A 224 10.64 -18.51 -35.64
CA SER A 224 10.41 -18.44 -37.09
C SER A 224 9.12 -19.12 -37.46
N GLU A 225 8.36 -18.50 -38.36
CA GLU A 225 7.16 -19.09 -38.95
C GLU A 225 7.48 -20.38 -39.71
N ALA A 226 8.62 -20.41 -40.41
CA ALA A 226 9.09 -21.55 -41.20
C ALA A 226 9.37 -22.77 -40.30
N ASP A 227 10.04 -22.58 -39.16
CA ASP A 227 10.31 -23.67 -38.20
C ASP A 227 9.03 -24.18 -37.54
N CYS A 228 8.10 -23.27 -37.24
CA CYS A 228 6.77 -23.63 -36.74
C CYS A 228 5.99 -24.44 -37.77
N ALA A 229 5.96 -24.01 -39.04
CA ALA A 229 5.30 -24.70 -40.14
C ALA A 229 5.94 -26.08 -40.43
N TYR A 230 7.27 -26.17 -40.34
CA TYR A 230 7.98 -27.45 -40.46
C TYR A 230 7.52 -28.43 -39.35
N SER A 231 7.46 -27.96 -38.10
CA SER A 231 6.96 -28.79 -36.97
C SER A 231 5.47 -29.14 -37.17
N ALA A 232 4.67 -28.25 -37.70
CA ALA A 232 3.25 -28.50 -37.99
C ALA A 232 3.05 -29.55 -39.11
N SER A 233 3.99 -29.64 -40.07
CA SER A 233 3.91 -30.58 -41.19
C SER A 233 4.02 -32.07 -40.78
N ALA A 234 4.47 -32.33 -39.56
CA ALA A 234 4.50 -33.69 -39.00
C ALA A 234 3.12 -34.17 -38.54
N ILE A 235 2.11 -33.30 -38.48
CA ILE A 235 0.75 -33.60 -38.05
C ILE A 235 -0.17 -33.65 -39.29
N ASN A 236 -1.01 -34.66 -39.40
CA ASN A 236 -1.87 -34.82 -40.55
C ASN A 236 -3.34 -34.52 -40.24
N HIS A 237 -4.07 -34.04 -41.25
CA HIS A 237 -5.53 -33.96 -41.16
C HIS A 237 -6.12 -35.36 -41.01
N GLY A 238 -7.01 -35.53 -40.05
CA GLY A 238 -7.64 -36.80 -39.72
C GLY A 238 -6.92 -37.62 -38.65
N ASP A 239 -5.74 -37.21 -38.23
CA ASP A 239 -5.06 -37.86 -37.11
C ASP A 239 -5.95 -37.86 -35.87
N THR A 240 -6.09 -39.04 -35.25
CA THR A 240 -6.89 -39.20 -34.04
C THR A 240 -5.96 -39.49 -32.87
N ILE A 241 -5.98 -38.61 -31.92
CA ILE A 241 -5.02 -38.57 -30.82
C ILE A 241 -5.80 -38.76 -29.51
N ARG A 242 -5.13 -39.43 -28.56
CA ARG A 242 -5.68 -39.54 -27.21
C ARG A 242 -5.28 -38.29 -26.41
N ALA A 243 -6.26 -37.51 -26.01
CA ALA A 243 -6.06 -36.33 -25.20
C ALA A 243 -6.56 -36.56 -23.76
N THR A 244 -5.92 -35.95 -22.81
CA THR A 244 -6.30 -35.97 -21.39
C THR A 244 -7.10 -34.72 -21.07
N MET A 245 -8.31 -34.88 -20.52
CA MET A 245 -9.11 -33.80 -19.99
C MET A 245 -9.12 -33.89 -18.46
N THR A 246 -8.68 -32.86 -17.80
CA THR A 246 -8.75 -32.72 -16.35
C THR A 246 -9.70 -31.58 -15.99
N VAL A 247 -10.68 -31.87 -15.16
CA VAL A 247 -11.64 -30.86 -14.66
C VAL A 247 -11.31 -30.59 -13.20
N GLU A 248 -11.05 -29.33 -12.87
CA GLU A 248 -10.76 -28.85 -11.54
C GLU A 248 -11.83 -27.89 -11.04
N ASP A 249 -12.05 -27.94 -9.73
CA ASP A 249 -12.88 -26.94 -9.07
C ASP A 249 -12.11 -25.61 -8.95
N THR A 250 -12.58 -24.60 -9.67
CA THR A 250 -12.03 -23.25 -9.70
C THR A 250 -12.97 -22.23 -9.03
N THR A 251 -13.84 -22.72 -8.16
CA THR A 251 -14.79 -21.90 -7.41
C THR A 251 -14.14 -20.65 -6.85
N ARG A 252 -14.67 -19.50 -7.23
CA ARG A 252 -14.15 -18.22 -6.73
C ARG A 252 -14.69 -17.99 -5.32
N PRO A 253 -13.80 -17.74 -4.34
CA PRO A 253 -14.22 -17.39 -2.99
C PRO A 253 -15.06 -16.12 -3.01
N ALA A 254 -15.94 -15.96 -2.00
CA ALA A 254 -16.64 -14.71 -1.77
C ALA A 254 -15.66 -13.54 -1.70
N LEU A 255 -16.10 -12.36 -2.14
CA LEU A 255 -15.26 -11.16 -2.09
C LEU A 255 -14.88 -10.85 -0.64
N PRO A 256 -13.61 -10.59 -0.33
CA PRO A 256 -13.22 -10.23 1.02
C PRO A 256 -13.79 -8.86 1.41
N LEU A 257 -13.93 -8.62 2.71
CA LEU A 257 -14.27 -7.30 3.25
C LEU A 257 -13.27 -6.24 2.79
N GLN A 258 -13.74 -5.01 2.73
CA GLN A 258 -12.93 -3.86 2.32
C GLN A 258 -11.78 -3.63 3.30
N ARG A 259 -10.58 -3.39 2.78
CA ARG A 259 -9.42 -2.86 3.51
C ARG A 259 -9.09 -1.49 2.95
N MET A 260 -8.23 -0.72 3.61
CA MET A 260 -7.89 0.62 3.11
C MET A 260 -7.31 0.60 1.69
N LEU A 261 -6.49 -0.39 1.34
CA LEU A 261 -5.98 -0.53 -0.03
C LEU A 261 -7.10 -0.73 -1.04
N THR A 262 -7.95 -1.75 -0.85
CA THR A 262 -9.05 -2.06 -1.77
C THR A 262 -10.11 -0.97 -1.76
N LEU A 263 -10.30 -0.28 -0.63
CA LEU A 263 -11.20 0.86 -0.55
C LEU A 263 -10.70 2.06 -1.40
N GLN A 264 -9.40 2.31 -1.45
CA GLN A 264 -8.83 3.34 -2.31
C GLN A 264 -9.00 2.98 -3.79
N MET A 265 -8.79 1.71 -4.16
CA MET A 265 -8.98 1.22 -5.52
C MET A 265 -10.45 1.36 -5.96
N ASP A 266 -11.37 0.79 -5.18
CA ASP A 266 -12.80 0.82 -5.50
C ASP A 266 -13.37 2.25 -5.48
N ALA A 267 -12.89 3.12 -4.58
CA ALA A 267 -13.32 4.50 -4.52
C ALA A 267 -12.78 5.32 -5.71
N PHE A 268 -11.58 5.03 -6.15
CA PHE A 268 -11.03 5.64 -7.36
C PHE A 268 -11.84 5.22 -8.61
N GLU A 269 -12.07 3.93 -8.79
CA GLU A 269 -12.77 3.40 -9.96
C GLU A 269 -14.27 3.76 -10.00
N ASN A 270 -14.96 3.65 -8.86
CA ASN A 270 -16.42 3.80 -8.84
C ASN A 270 -16.91 5.21 -8.47
N LEU A 271 -16.09 6.01 -7.77
CA LEU A 271 -16.48 7.33 -7.27
C LEU A 271 -15.58 8.46 -7.82
N GLY A 272 -14.49 8.13 -8.50
CA GLY A 272 -13.48 9.10 -8.93
C GLY A 272 -12.73 9.76 -7.75
N PHE A 273 -12.71 9.11 -6.58
CA PHE A 273 -12.07 9.67 -5.40
C PHE A 273 -10.55 9.47 -5.45
N MET A 274 -9.82 10.54 -5.20
CA MET A 274 -8.39 10.45 -4.96
C MET A 274 -8.10 9.70 -3.66
N PRO A 275 -6.95 9.01 -3.55
CA PRO A 275 -6.55 8.29 -2.33
C PRO A 275 -6.63 9.13 -1.05
N SER A 276 -6.15 10.37 -1.07
CA SER A 276 -6.22 11.28 0.08
C SER A 276 -7.66 11.61 0.47
N GLN A 277 -8.55 11.77 -0.50
CA GLN A 277 -9.98 12.01 -0.29
C GLN A 277 -10.64 10.79 0.36
N THR A 278 -10.33 9.59 -0.13
CA THR A 278 -10.81 8.32 0.42
C THR A 278 -10.36 8.13 1.86
N ILE A 279 -9.07 8.30 2.16
CA ILE A 279 -8.51 8.22 3.51
C ILE A 279 -9.17 9.23 4.44
N SER A 280 -9.34 10.47 3.98
CA SER A 280 -9.95 11.54 4.76
C SER A 280 -11.43 11.24 5.08
N ALA A 281 -12.20 10.76 4.11
CA ALA A 281 -13.60 10.39 4.31
C ALA A 281 -13.74 9.16 5.23
N ALA A 282 -12.93 8.12 5.03
CA ALA A 282 -12.90 6.93 5.90
C ALA A 282 -12.52 7.28 7.35
N THR A 283 -11.52 8.17 7.52
CA THR A 283 -11.13 8.66 8.85
C THR A 283 -12.29 9.36 9.54
N ARG A 284 -13.04 10.23 8.83
CA ARG A 284 -14.21 10.92 9.39
C ARG A 284 -15.35 9.97 9.74
N LEU A 285 -15.60 8.96 8.89
CA LEU A 285 -16.60 7.91 9.19
C LEU A 285 -16.23 7.14 10.46
N TYR A 286 -14.97 6.74 10.60
CA TYR A 286 -14.46 6.10 11.82
C TYR A 286 -14.57 7.01 13.04
N GLU A 287 -14.12 8.26 12.97
CA GLU A 287 -14.20 9.22 14.08
C GLU A 287 -15.64 9.54 14.54
N ARG A 288 -16.61 9.33 13.66
CA ARG A 288 -18.06 9.42 13.98
C ARG A 288 -18.64 8.09 14.42
N GLY A 289 -17.85 7.02 14.42
CA GLY A 289 -18.26 5.67 14.83
C GLY A 289 -19.23 5.00 13.86
N TYR A 290 -19.23 5.37 12.57
CA TYR A 290 -20.04 4.69 11.55
C TYR A 290 -19.39 3.40 11.06
N ILE A 291 -18.07 3.36 11.01
CA ILE A 291 -17.30 2.19 10.57
C ILE A 291 -16.23 1.82 11.61
N SER A 292 -15.71 0.60 11.54
CA SER A 292 -14.52 0.17 12.26
C SER A 292 -13.29 0.94 11.78
N SER A 293 -12.16 0.81 12.48
CA SER A 293 -10.92 1.48 12.06
C SER A 293 -10.50 1.04 10.65
N PRO A 294 -10.29 1.98 9.72
CA PRO A 294 -9.81 1.66 8.39
C PRO A 294 -8.30 1.44 8.32
N PHE A 295 -7.59 1.58 9.45
CA PHE A 295 -6.13 1.49 9.56
C PHE A 295 -5.64 0.19 10.19
N THR A 296 -6.52 -0.76 10.43
CA THR A 296 -6.15 -2.08 10.94
C THR A 296 -5.98 -3.04 9.77
N ASP A 297 -4.81 -3.65 9.66
CA ASP A 297 -4.50 -4.71 8.68
C ASP A 297 -4.79 -6.11 9.27
N ASP A 298 -5.76 -6.21 10.17
CA ASP A 298 -6.18 -7.51 10.67
C ASP A 298 -6.71 -8.33 9.50
N THR A 299 -6.08 -9.48 9.23
CA THR A 299 -6.31 -10.27 8.02
C THR A 299 -7.73 -10.80 7.91
N ASP A 300 -8.43 -10.91 9.05
CA ASP A 300 -9.75 -11.52 9.13
C ASP A 300 -10.90 -10.50 9.25
N ASN A 301 -10.60 -9.28 9.70
CA ASN A 301 -11.60 -8.25 9.96
C ASN A 301 -11.36 -6.99 9.11
N GLY A 302 -11.89 -6.97 7.90
CA GLY A 302 -11.92 -5.76 7.09
C GLY A 302 -12.74 -4.64 7.72
N ILE A 303 -12.98 -3.58 6.97
CA ILE A 303 -13.80 -2.44 7.39
C ILE A 303 -15.27 -2.89 7.46
N ILE A 304 -15.87 -2.78 8.65
CA ILE A 304 -17.27 -3.11 8.90
C ILE A 304 -18.08 -1.87 9.28
N ILE A 305 -19.38 -1.91 9.01
CA ILE A 305 -20.33 -0.88 9.47
C ILE A 305 -20.74 -1.19 10.90
N LEU A 306 -20.58 -0.20 11.78
CA LEU A 306 -20.92 -0.31 13.21
C LEU A 306 -22.32 0.23 13.51
N LYS A 307 -22.80 1.20 12.72
CA LYS A 307 -24.16 1.76 12.85
C LYS A 307 -24.63 2.36 11.53
N PRO A 308 -25.95 2.44 11.30
CA PRO A 308 -26.51 3.09 10.14
C PRO A 308 -26.12 4.57 10.09
N MET A 309 -25.87 5.08 8.87
CA MET A 309 -25.57 6.48 8.67
C MET A 309 -26.81 7.35 8.94
N SER A 310 -26.61 8.45 9.66
CA SER A 310 -27.67 9.42 9.89
C SER A 310 -28.17 10.02 8.56
N PRO A 311 -29.50 10.10 8.34
CA PRO A 311 -30.08 10.78 7.18
C PRO A 311 -29.65 12.25 7.06
N THR A 312 -29.28 12.87 8.19
CA THR A 312 -28.82 14.26 8.26
C THR A 312 -27.35 14.45 7.90
N CYS A 313 -26.62 13.39 7.54
CA CYS A 313 -25.24 13.52 7.08
C CYS A 313 -25.19 14.29 5.75
N ARG A 314 -24.72 15.56 5.79
CA ARG A 314 -24.65 16.44 4.64
C ARG A 314 -23.40 16.22 3.78
N ASN A 315 -22.38 15.54 4.28
CA ASN A 315 -21.14 15.31 3.53
C ASN A 315 -21.35 14.23 2.47
N ARG A 316 -21.34 14.64 1.21
CA ARG A 316 -21.56 13.76 0.04
C ARG A 316 -20.47 12.67 -0.03
N ALA A 317 -19.20 13.03 0.14
CA ALA A 317 -18.10 12.07 0.04
C ALA A 317 -18.18 10.98 1.12
N GLU A 318 -18.50 11.35 2.38
CA GLU A 318 -18.70 10.38 3.44
C GLU A 318 -19.87 9.43 3.14
N ARG A 319 -20.97 9.96 2.58
CA ARG A 319 -22.14 9.14 2.21
C ARG A 319 -21.82 8.18 1.08
N GLN A 320 -21.16 8.65 0.02
CA GLN A 320 -20.79 7.80 -1.11
C GLN A 320 -19.83 6.69 -0.67
N LEU A 321 -18.82 7.01 0.14
CA LEU A 321 -17.86 6.03 0.65
C LEU A 321 -18.52 5.01 1.60
N TYR A 322 -19.43 5.47 2.46
CA TYR A 322 -20.21 4.57 3.32
C TYR A 322 -21.04 3.59 2.51
N ASN A 323 -21.72 4.05 1.44
CA ASN A 323 -22.51 3.19 0.56
C ASN A 323 -21.63 2.18 -0.20
N LEU A 324 -20.44 2.59 -0.61
CA LEU A 324 -19.46 1.69 -1.24
C LEU A 324 -19.05 0.55 -0.29
N ILE A 325 -18.75 0.88 0.98
CA ILE A 325 -18.43 -0.10 2.02
C ILE A 325 -19.64 -1.02 2.28
N ALA A 326 -20.86 -0.46 2.37
CA ALA A 326 -22.08 -1.23 2.58
C ALA A 326 -22.34 -2.20 1.40
N GLY A 327 -22.12 -1.75 0.17
CA GLY A 327 -22.23 -2.58 -1.02
C GLY A 327 -21.25 -3.76 -1.00
N ARG A 328 -20.02 -3.53 -0.59
CA ARG A 328 -19.00 -4.58 -0.45
C ARG A 328 -19.40 -5.61 0.62
N ILE A 329 -19.88 -5.18 1.79
CA ILE A 329 -20.33 -6.08 2.85
C ILE A 329 -21.45 -6.98 2.34
N LYS A 330 -22.45 -6.43 1.62
CA LYS A 330 -23.50 -7.23 0.99
C LYS A 330 -22.94 -8.23 -0.03
N ALA A 331 -21.92 -7.83 -0.79
CA ALA A 331 -21.28 -8.71 -1.75
C ALA A 331 -20.49 -9.87 -1.10
N THR A 332 -20.01 -9.70 0.16
CA THR A 332 -19.38 -10.81 0.89
C THR A 332 -20.39 -11.85 1.39
N GLU A 333 -21.67 -11.49 1.49
CA GLU A 333 -22.76 -12.39 1.88
C GLU A 333 -23.24 -13.27 0.71
N ILE A 334 -22.84 -12.93 -0.52
CA ILE A 334 -23.14 -13.73 -1.70
C ILE A 334 -22.30 -15.02 -1.64
N PRO A 335 -22.92 -16.20 -1.74
CA PRO A 335 -22.18 -17.45 -1.71
C PRO A 335 -21.14 -17.50 -2.84
N PRO A 336 -20.05 -18.25 -2.67
CA PRO A 336 -19.05 -18.45 -3.72
C PRO A 336 -19.72 -18.90 -5.00
N VAL A 337 -19.28 -18.34 -6.13
CA VAL A 337 -19.76 -18.79 -7.44
C VAL A 337 -19.02 -20.08 -7.76
N GLU A 338 -19.75 -21.20 -7.78
CA GLU A 338 -19.20 -22.48 -8.22
C GLU A 338 -18.73 -22.37 -9.67
N ARG A 339 -17.47 -22.68 -9.90
CA ARG A 339 -16.86 -22.72 -11.22
C ARG A 339 -15.99 -23.95 -11.33
N GLN A 340 -15.96 -24.50 -12.50
CA GLN A 340 -15.06 -25.58 -12.87
C GLN A 340 -14.35 -25.18 -14.17
N THR A 341 -13.07 -25.50 -14.24
CA THR A 341 -12.30 -25.29 -15.48
C THR A 341 -11.82 -26.63 -15.99
N ALA A 342 -12.06 -26.88 -17.26
CA ALA A 342 -11.56 -28.04 -17.95
C ALA A 342 -10.24 -27.71 -18.63
N TYR A 343 -9.22 -28.48 -18.33
CA TYR A 343 -7.91 -28.46 -18.98
C TYR A 343 -7.79 -29.63 -19.91
N TYR A 344 -7.50 -29.37 -21.16
CA TYR A 344 -7.38 -30.39 -22.19
C TYR A 344 -5.96 -30.38 -22.72
N SER A 345 -5.28 -31.51 -22.70
CA SER A 345 -3.90 -31.60 -23.16
C SER A 345 -3.61 -32.90 -23.90
N THR A 346 -2.71 -32.84 -24.87
CA THR A 346 -2.18 -33.99 -25.59
C THR A 346 -0.76 -33.70 -26.07
N GLU A 347 -0.03 -34.74 -26.43
CA GLU A 347 1.31 -34.64 -27.01
C GLU A 347 1.32 -35.32 -28.38
N ILE A 348 1.87 -34.64 -29.38
CA ILE A 348 1.99 -35.13 -30.77
C ILE A 348 3.41 -34.80 -31.23
N GLU A 349 4.18 -35.81 -31.65
CA GLU A 349 5.56 -35.63 -32.15
C GLU A 349 6.43 -34.77 -31.23
N GLY A 350 6.31 -34.95 -29.91
CA GLY A 350 7.07 -34.18 -28.90
C GLY A 350 6.59 -32.73 -28.67
N VAL A 351 5.48 -32.34 -29.32
CA VAL A 351 4.85 -31.04 -29.10
C VAL A 351 3.63 -31.20 -28.20
N THR A 352 3.61 -30.50 -27.08
CA THR A 352 2.43 -30.48 -26.20
C THR A 352 1.42 -29.47 -26.66
N PHE A 353 0.17 -29.89 -26.82
CA PHE A 353 -0.99 -29.08 -27.19
C PHE A 353 -1.94 -28.98 -26.01
N GLN A 354 -2.47 -27.80 -25.77
CA GLN A 354 -3.36 -27.55 -24.64
C GLN A 354 -4.42 -26.50 -24.93
N THR A 355 -5.52 -26.58 -24.22
CA THR A 355 -6.56 -25.55 -24.13
C THR A 355 -7.25 -25.64 -22.78
N GLU A 356 -7.93 -24.58 -22.40
CA GLU A 356 -8.73 -24.51 -21.17
C GLU A 356 -10.03 -23.75 -21.46
N TRP A 357 -11.11 -24.11 -20.75
CA TRP A 357 -12.36 -23.36 -20.77
C TRP A 357 -13.13 -23.53 -19.47
N ASP A 358 -13.92 -22.52 -19.14
CA ASP A 358 -14.82 -22.56 -17.99
C ASP A 358 -16.07 -23.39 -18.34
N ILE A 359 -16.47 -24.29 -17.45
CA ILE A 359 -17.70 -25.07 -17.56
C ILE A 359 -18.87 -24.20 -17.11
N VAL A 360 -19.86 -24.02 -17.98
CA VAL A 360 -21.00 -23.12 -17.74
C VAL A 360 -21.91 -23.64 -16.62
N GLU A 361 -22.07 -24.96 -16.53
CA GLU A 361 -22.86 -25.62 -15.48
C GLU A 361 -21.99 -26.61 -14.71
N PRO A 362 -21.30 -26.16 -13.67
CA PRO A 362 -20.39 -27.01 -12.88
C PRO A 362 -21.18 -28.10 -12.14
N LYS A 363 -20.63 -29.32 -12.12
CA LYS A 363 -21.17 -30.44 -11.35
C LYS A 363 -20.04 -31.22 -10.69
N ALA A 364 -20.25 -31.65 -9.47
CA ALA A 364 -19.23 -32.41 -8.72
C ALA A 364 -18.76 -33.68 -9.45
N GLU A 365 -19.66 -34.31 -10.25
CA GLU A 365 -19.35 -35.48 -11.05
C GLU A 365 -18.37 -35.23 -12.20
N TYR A 366 -18.13 -33.96 -12.58
CA TYR A 366 -17.19 -33.60 -13.64
C TYR A 366 -15.75 -33.52 -13.15
N ILE A 367 -15.56 -33.39 -11.84
CA ILE A 367 -14.21 -33.25 -11.27
C ILE A 367 -13.42 -34.55 -11.44
N GLY A 368 -12.27 -34.45 -12.06
CA GLY A 368 -11.40 -35.60 -12.29
C GLY A 368 -10.73 -35.59 -13.67
N THR A 369 -10.03 -36.68 -13.95
CA THR A 369 -9.29 -36.82 -15.20
C THR A 369 -9.94 -37.92 -16.07
N SER A 370 -10.15 -37.59 -17.30
CA SER A 370 -10.69 -38.53 -18.31
C SER A 370 -9.85 -38.51 -19.58
N SER A 371 -9.96 -39.58 -20.37
CA SER A 371 -9.27 -39.68 -21.66
C SER A 371 -10.30 -39.57 -22.78
N GLN A 372 -10.02 -38.70 -23.73
CA GLN A 372 -10.88 -38.46 -24.88
C GLN A 372 -10.12 -38.58 -26.21
N LEU A 373 -10.82 -38.88 -27.28
CA LEU A 373 -10.24 -38.90 -28.63
C LEU A 373 -10.41 -37.53 -29.28
N TYR A 374 -9.31 -36.95 -29.75
CA TYR A 374 -9.28 -35.71 -30.51
C TYR A 374 -8.89 -36.01 -31.97
N THR A 375 -9.76 -35.71 -32.90
CA THR A 375 -9.49 -35.90 -34.34
C THR A 375 -9.19 -34.56 -34.97
N VAL A 376 -7.99 -34.39 -35.50
CA VAL A 376 -7.52 -33.16 -36.14
C VAL A 376 -8.30 -32.89 -37.43
N SER A 377 -9.00 -31.77 -37.47
CA SER A 377 -9.71 -31.33 -38.67
C SER A 377 -9.06 -30.16 -39.38
N ASP A 378 -8.29 -29.36 -38.68
CA ASP A 378 -7.55 -28.22 -39.22
C ASP A 378 -6.25 -28.00 -38.49
N ILE A 379 -5.22 -27.50 -39.20
CA ILE A 379 -3.89 -27.21 -38.70
C ILE A 379 -3.49 -25.84 -39.23
N SER A 380 -3.15 -24.93 -38.34
CA SER A 380 -2.71 -23.57 -38.71
C SER A 380 -1.55 -23.11 -37.86
N VAL A 381 -0.67 -22.30 -38.45
CA VAL A 381 0.36 -21.55 -37.74
C VAL A 381 -0.23 -20.20 -37.37
N ILE A 382 -0.16 -19.88 -36.11
CA ILE A 382 -0.65 -18.60 -35.59
C ILE A 382 0.51 -17.78 -35.05
N SER A 383 0.52 -16.49 -35.38
CA SER A 383 1.41 -15.53 -34.73
C SER A 383 0.85 -15.18 -33.37
N VAL A 384 1.64 -15.35 -32.34
CA VAL A 384 1.26 -15.02 -30.97
C VAL A 384 2.22 -13.91 -30.49
N ASN A 385 1.72 -12.72 -30.45
CA ASN A 385 2.35 -11.70 -29.62
C ASN A 385 2.06 -12.06 -28.18
N GLU A 386 3.06 -12.14 -27.31
CA GLU A 386 2.81 -12.49 -25.92
C GLU A 386 1.72 -11.57 -25.33
N PRO A 387 0.59 -12.14 -24.85
CA PRO A 387 -0.64 -11.36 -24.61
C PRO A 387 -0.62 -10.50 -23.35
N ASP A 388 0.46 -10.52 -22.57
CA ASP A 388 0.51 -9.75 -21.35
C ASP A 388 0.93 -8.31 -21.61
N THR A 389 -0.02 -7.50 -22.07
CA THR A 389 0.12 -6.04 -21.99
C THR A 389 0.40 -5.66 -20.53
N VAL A 390 1.51 -4.98 -20.30
CA VAL A 390 1.81 -4.43 -18.98
C VAL A 390 0.70 -3.44 -18.64
N SER A 391 -0.07 -3.74 -17.60
CA SER A 391 -1.17 -2.87 -17.19
C SER A 391 -0.63 -1.67 -16.41
N PHE A 392 -0.95 -0.49 -16.88
CA PHE A 392 -0.71 0.80 -16.22
C PHE A 392 -1.94 1.34 -15.50
N GLY A 393 -3.00 0.54 -15.35
CA GLY A 393 -4.19 0.90 -14.59
C GLY A 393 -3.84 1.31 -13.16
N PHE A 394 -4.42 2.42 -12.69
CA PHE A 394 -4.11 2.99 -11.36
C PHE A 394 -4.26 1.95 -10.25
N SER A 395 -5.36 1.23 -10.21
CA SER A 395 -5.61 0.19 -9.21
C SER A 395 -4.65 -0.99 -9.32
N THR A 396 -4.30 -1.41 -10.54
CA THR A 396 -3.31 -2.48 -10.76
C THR A 396 -1.92 -2.08 -10.27
N VAL A 397 -1.48 -0.86 -10.61
CA VAL A 397 -0.20 -0.33 -10.15
C VAL A 397 -0.18 -0.21 -8.62
N LEU A 398 -1.26 0.31 -8.03
CA LEU A 398 -1.40 0.44 -6.58
C LEU A 398 -1.35 -0.93 -5.88
N HIS A 399 -2.07 -1.91 -6.40
CA HIS A 399 -2.05 -3.29 -5.89
C HIS A 399 -0.64 -3.91 -5.97
N ASN A 400 0.04 -3.74 -7.09
CA ASN A 400 1.37 -4.30 -7.29
C ASN A 400 2.44 -3.63 -6.43
N LEU A 401 2.36 -2.31 -6.21
CA LEU A 401 3.22 -1.59 -5.25
C LEU A 401 3.04 -2.15 -3.83
N TYR A 402 1.79 -2.38 -3.43
CA TYR A 402 1.51 -3.02 -2.16
C TYR A 402 2.14 -4.42 -2.08
N ARG A 403 1.96 -5.27 -3.11
CA ARG A 403 2.55 -6.62 -3.15
C ARG A 403 4.08 -6.60 -3.12
N LEU A 404 4.71 -5.69 -3.86
CA LEU A 404 6.16 -5.54 -3.86
C LEU A 404 6.71 -5.32 -2.44
N CYS A 405 6.02 -4.54 -1.64
CA CYS A 405 6.46 -4.21 -0.29
C CYS A 405 6.00 -5.24 0.76
N THR A 406 4.89 -5.96 0.54
CA THR A 406 4.43 -6.99 1.46
C THR A 406 5.18 -8.30 1.33
N SER A 407 5.72 -8.62 0.15
CA SER A 407 6.57 -9.82 -0.03
C SER A 407 7.85 -9.77 0.80
N LEU A 408 8.30 -8.57 1.19
CA LEU A 408 9.50 -8.35 2.01
C LEU A 408 9.23 -8.37 3.52
N LEU A 409 7.96 -8.34 3.94
CA LEU A 409 7.57 -8.14 5.33
C LEU A 409 6.57 -9.21 5.76
N ALA A 410 6.99 -10.14 6.62
CA ALA A 410 6.08 -11.10 7.24
C ALA A 410 5.02 -10.38 8.11
N THR A 411 3.77 -10.81 8.03
CA THR A 411 2.72 -10.41 8.97
C THR A 411 2.99 -11.07 10.32
N ILE A 412 2.89 -10.31 11.40
CA ILE A 412 2.94 -10.86 12.75
C ILE A 412 1.51 -11.19 13.16
N PRO A 413 1.15 -12.47 13.38
CA PRO A 413 -0.17 -12.82 13.88
C PRO A 413 -0.45 -12.14 15.22
N GLY A 414 -1.66 -11.60 15.40
CA GLY A 414 -2.15 -11.06 16.68
C GLY A 414 -1.66 -9.66 17.06
N THR A 415 -0.89 -8.99 16.22
CA THR A 415 -0.60 -7.55 16.38
C THR A 415 -1.27 -6.77 15.26
N PRO A 416 -2.12 -5.78 15.57
CA PRO A 416 -2.66 -4.87 14.56
C PRO A 416 -1.52 -3.97 14.05
N TYR A 417 -0.69 -4.52 13.18
CA TYR A 417 0.38 -3.81 12.51
C TYR A 417 -0.17 -3.18 11.25
N CYS A 418 -0.48 -1.91 11.35
CA CYS A 418 -0.81 -1.12 10.18
C CYS A 418 0.49 -0.88 9.39
N ARG A 419 0.73 -1.69 8.37
CA ARG A 419 1.71 -1.36 7.34
C ARG A 419 1.20 -0.14 6.60
N TYR A 420 2.08 0.62 6.01
CA TYR A 420 1.85 1.80 5.18
C TYR A 420 0.96 1.52 3.94
N THR A 421 -0.09 0.69 4.08
CA THR A 421 -0.97 0.26 3.00
C THR A 421 -1.71 1.41 2.36
N HIS A 422 -2.00 2.43 3.15
CA HIS A 422 -2.70 3.63 2.69
C HIS A 422 -1.78 4.65 2.02
N GLU A 423 -0.46 4.55 2.18
CA GLU A 423 0.50 5.53 1.66
C GLU A 423 0.81 5.35 0.18
N TRP A 424 0.65 4.15 -0.37
CA TRP A 424 0.93 3.92 -1.79
C TRP A 424 0.00 4.69 -2.72
N GLY A 425 -1.29 4.77 -2.37
CA GLY A 425 -2.24 5.58 -3.12
C GLY A 425 -1.89 7.07 -3.05
N THR A 426 -1.56 7.58 -1.87
CA THR A 426 -1.13 8.98 -1.69
C THR A 426 0.21 9.28 -2.35
N ALA A 427 1.09 8.29 -2.49
CA ALA A 427 2.34 8.45 -3.24
C ALA A 427 2.07 8.61 -4.75
N LEU A 428 1.21 7.78 -5.34
CA LEU A 428 0.78 7.96 -6.73
C LEU A 428 0.08 9.31 -6.95
N GLU A 429 -0.80 9.70 -6.04
CA GLU A 429 -1.43 11.03 -6.05
C GLU A 429 -0.41 12.16 -5.93
N GLY A 430 0.61 12.00 -5.08
CA GLY A 430 1.71 12.94 -4.93
C GLY A 430 2.51 13.12 -6.21
N LEU A 431 2.85 12.02 -6.88
CA LEU A 431 3.53 12.04 -8.18
C LEU A 431 2.70 12.73 -9.26
N TRP A 432 1.39 12.48 -9.26
CA TRP A 432 0.46 13.15 -10.19
C TRP A 432 0.42 14.65 -9.92
N ARG A 433 0.22 15.06 -8.67
CA ARG A 433 0.19 16.47 -8.27
C ARG A 433 1.50 17.21 -8.61
N LYS A 434 2.64 16.53 -8.49
CA LYS A 434 3.97 17.07 -8.82
C LYS A 434 4.27 17.07 -10.33
N GLY A 435 3.36 16.55 -11.15
CA GLY A 435 3.50 16.54 -12.60
C GLY A 435 4.44 15.48 -13.18
N PHE A 436 4.86 14.49 -12.39
CA PHE A 436 5.71 13.39 -12.89
C PHE A 436 4.92 12.29 -13.59
N ILE A 437 3.65 12.16 -13.26
CA ILE A 437 2.71 11.25 -13.93
C ILE A 437 1.43 12.01 -14.30
N SER A 438 0.72 11.50 -15.30
CA SER A 438 -0.69 11.83 -15.58
C SER A 438 -1.54 10.58 -15.42
N VAL A 439 -2.84 10.78 -15.19
CA VAL A 439 -3.81 9.68 -15.15
C VAL A 439 -4.92 10.01 -16.13
N GLU A 440 -5.04 9.20 -17.18
CA GLU A 440 -6.03 9.35 -18.25
C GLU A 440 -6.82 8.06 -18.39
N ASN A 441 -8.14 8.13 -18.30
CA ASN A 441 -9.04 6.97 -18.34
C ASN A 441 -8.68 5.86 -17.33
N GLY A 442 -8.16 6.25 -16.16
CA GLY A 442 -7.72 5.32 -15.13
C GLY A 442 -6.34 4.71 -15.35
N GLU A 443 -5.64 5.04 -16.44
CA GLU A 443 -4.28 4.60 -16.72
C GLU A 443 -3.24 5.66 -16.35
N ILE A 444 -2.15 5.22 -15.74
CA ILE A 444 -0.99 6.05 -15.39
C ILE A 444 -0.07 6.17 -16.60
N ARG A 445 0.34 7.39 -16.90
CA ARG A 445 1.38 7.70 -17.88
C ARG A 445 2.47 8.56 -17.27
N LEU A 446 3.71 8.31 -17.65
CA LEU A 446 4.82 9.20 -17.28
C LEU A 446 4.81 10.44 -18.18
N THR A 447 4.88 11.60 -17.55
CA THR A 447 5.12 12.85 -18.27
C THR A 447 6.58 12.94 -18.79
N SER A 448 6.90 13.94 -19.60
CA SER A 448 8.29 14.22 -20.01
C SER A 448 9.21 14.43 -18.82
N GLU A 449 8.73 15.16 -17.81
CA GLU A 449 9.45 15.41 -16.56
C GLU A 449 9.65 14.11 -15.76
N GLY A 450 8.62 13.27 -15.70
CA GLY A 450 8.70 11.97 -15.04
C GLY A 450 9.70 11.04 -15.72
N GLN A 451 9.72 11.01 -17.04
CA GLN A 451 10.67 10.20 -17.81
C GLN A 451 12.12 10.69 -17.59
N ARG A 452 12.33 12.01 -17.64
CA ARG A 452 13.64 12.61 -17.37
C ARG A 452 14.14 12.27 -15.98
N LEU A 453 13.30 12.47 -14.97
CA LEU A 453 13.63 12.13 -13.59
C LEU A 453 14.01 10.66 -13.42
N LEU A 454 13.28 9.75 -14.07
CA LEU A 454 13.60 8.31 -14.04
C LEU A 454 14.99 8.02 -14.64
N ILE A 455 15.31 8.61 -15.80
CA ILE A 455 16.60 8.44 -16.45
C ILE A 455 17.74 8.90 -15.52
N ASP A 456 17.57 10.06 -14.89
CA ASP A 456 18.58 10.63 -13.99
C ASP A 456 18.72 9.85 -12.68
N MET A 457 17.65 9.18 -12.22
CA MET A 457 17.64 8.37 -10.99
C MET A 457 18.11 6.91 -11.20
N GLU A 458 17.98 6.38 -12.41
CA GLU A 458 18.22 4.96 -12.72
C GLU A 458 19.59 4.44 -12.27
N PRO A 459 20.72 5.18 -12.49
CA PRO A 459 22.04 4.71 -12.11
C PRO A 459 22.22 4.45 -10.61
N TYR A 460 21.38 5.07 -9.77
CA TYR A 460 21.53 5.02 -8.31
C TYR A 460 20.70 3.91 -7.65
N HIS A 461 19.85 3.21 -8.39
CA HIS A 461 19.05 2.09 -7.91
C HIS A 461 18.37 2.38 -6.56
N LEU A 462 17.69 3.53 -6.46
CA LEU A 462 17.09 4.01 -5.21
C LEU A 462 16.04 3.05 -4.64
N ASP A 463 15.31 2.32 -5.49
CA ASP A 463 14.40 1.26 -5.07
C ASP A 463 15.12 0.16 -4.27
N ARG A 464 16.27 -0.32 -4.76
CA ARG A 464 17.10 -1.32 -4.05
C ARG A 464 17.67 -0.77 -2.76
N LEU A 465 18.05 0.51 -2.74
CA LEU A 465 18.45 1.17 -1.50
C LEU A 465 17.28 1.17 -0.51
N LEU A 466 16.12 1.70 -0.90
CA LEU A 466 15.00 1.96 0.01
C LEU A 466 14.29 0.69 0.51
N LEU A 467 14.28 -0.38 -0.29
CA LEU A 467 13.69 -1.69 0.02
C LEU A 467 14.66 -2.69 0.67
N SER A 468 15.88 -2.27 1.01
CA SER A 468 16.89 -3.19 1.56
C SER A 468 16.49 -3.75 2.92
N ALA A 469 16.62 -5.07 3.07
CA ALA A 469 16.36 -5.78 4.33
C ALA A 469 17.29 -5.36 5.48
N SER A 470 18.44 -4.72 5.19
CA SER A 470 19.44 -4.33 6.19
C SER A 470 18.97 -3.21 7.13
N PHE A 471 17.90 -2.50 6.77
CA PHE A 471 17.29 -1.42 7.55
C PHE A 471 15.76 -1.40 7.42
N ASP A 472 15.19 -2.58 7.23
CA ASP A 472 13.74 -2.77 7.16
C ASP A 472 13.09 -2.62 8.55
N PRO A 473 12.14 -1.68 8.73
CA PRO A 473 11.41 -1.51 9.97
C PRO A 473 10.64 -2.77 10.40
N GLY A 474 10.17 -3.59 9.48
CA GLY A 474 9.49 -4.86 9.78
C GLY A 474 10.42 -5.85 10.47
N ARG A 475 11.67 -5.95 10.07
CA ARG A 475 12.67 -6.80 10.74
C ARG A 475 13.03 -6.29 12.14
N VAL A 476 12.95 -4.96 12.36
CA VAL A 476 13.11 -4.36 13.70
C VAL A 476 11.93 -4.75 14.58
N LEU A 477 10.73 -4.68 14.07
CA LEU A 477 9.51 -5.10 14.78
C LEU A 477 9.57 -6.57 15.19
N LEU A 478 10.05 -7.45 14.32
CA LEU A 478 10.22 -8.88 14.58
C LEU A 478 11.37 -9.21 15.54
N GLY A 479 12.14 -8.21 15.98
CA GLY A 479 13.32 -8.41 16.81
C GLY A 479 14.55 -9.00 16.07
N ASN A 480 14.44 -9.19 14.74
CA ASN A 480 15.51 -9.74 13.89
C ASN A 480 16.60 -8.70 13.55
N LEU A 481 16.35 -7.44 13.86
CA LEU A 481 17.27 -6.32 13.62
C LEU A 481 17.11 -5.30 14.75
N LYS A 482 18.24 -4.80 15.31
CA LYS A 482 18.20 -3.71 16.29
C LYS A 482 17.96 -2.38 15.56
N GLY A 483 17.05 -1.53 16.07
CA GLY A 483 16.71 -0.25 15.46
C GLY A 483 17.92 0.66 15.21
N ARG A 484 18.87 0.74 16.16
CA ARG A 484 20.13 1.49 15.97
C ARG A 484 20.95 0.96 14.80
N LYS A 485 21.14 -0.37 14.72
CA LYS A 485 21.88 -1.00 13.61
C LYS A 485 21.19 -0.77 12.26
N ALA A 486 19.86 -0.78 12.23
CA ALA A 486 19.10 -0.46 11.03
C ALA A 486 19.39 0.97 10.56
N MET A 487 19.38 1.94 11.47
CA MET A 487 19.69 3.33 11.15
C MET A 487 21.15 3.53 10.72
N ASP A 488 22.12 2.97 11.44
CA ASP A 488 23.54 3.03 11.08
C ASP A 488 23.78 2.46 9.65
N ASN A 489 23.14 1.35 9.30
CA ASN A 489 23.21 0.76 7.98
C ASN A 489 22.58 1.67 6.90
N PHE A 490 21.44 2.28 7.20
CA PHE A 490 20.76 3.19 6.28
C PHE A 490 21.59 4.45 6.04
N GLU A 491 22.07 5.08 7.10
CA GLU A 491 22.91 6.28 7.05
C GLU A 491 24.16 6.06 6.20
N LYS A 492 24.84 4.94 6.40
CA LYS A 492 26.04 4.57 5.63
C LYS A 492 25.73 4.42 4.13
N ARG A 493 24.66 3.71 3.78
CA ARG A 493 24.28 3.49 2.38
C ARG A 493 23.75 4.75 1.72
N LEU A 494 22.89 5.48 2.42
CA LEU A 494 22.37 6.76 1.94
C LEU A 494 23.52 7.74 1.67
N SER A 495 24.47 7.85 2.62
CA SER A 495 25.64 8.73 2.49
C SER A 495 26.46 8.42 1.22
N ALA A 496 26.70 7.13 0.93
CA ALA A 496 27.40 6.73 -0.28
C ALA A 496 26.63 7.12 -1.54
N THR A 497 25.34 6.76 -1.59
CA THR A 497 24.49 7.05 -2.76
C THR A 497 24.35 8.55 -3.01
N ILE A 498 24.09 9.36 -1.98
CA ILE A 498 24.01 10.83 -2.11
C ILE A 498 25.36 11.41 -2.52
N GLY A 499 26.48 10.89 -1.99
CA GLY A 499 27.82 11.31 -2.39
C GLY A 499 28.11 11.11 -3.87
N ASP A 500 27.57 10.04 -4.46
CA ASP A 500 27.67 9.78 -5.91
C ASP A 500 26.71 10.68 -6.71
N MET A 501 25.49 10.90 -6.23
CA MET A 501 24.51 11.80 -6.85
C MET A 501 24.96 13.27 -6.88
N VAL A 502 25.72 13.71 -5.89
CA VAL A 502 26.29 15.09 -5.84
C VAL A 502 27.25 15.36 -6.99
N LYS A 503 27.95 14.33 -7.48
CA LYS A 503 28.90 14.43 -8.59
C LYS A 503 28.22 14.54 -9.95
N PHE A 504 26.95 14.17 -10.03
CA PHE A 504 26.16 14.20 -11.25
C PHE A 504 25.62 15.60 -11.52
N VAL A 505 25.72 16.04 -12.76
CA VAL A 505 25.11 17.27 -13.27
C VAL A 505 24.17 16.87 -14.41
N PRO A 506 22.85 17.07 -14.28
CA PRO A 506 21.92 16.80 -15.36
C PRO A 506 22.30 17.59 -16.62
N LYS A 507 22.11 17.00 -17.79
CA LYS A 507 22.29 17.72 -19.05
C LYS A 507 21.26 18.86 -19.11
N GLU A 508 21.71 20.07 -19.34
CA GLU A 508 20.87 21.26 -19.52
C GLU A 508 20.06 21.14 -20.82
N ASP A 509 18.85 20.60 -20.72
CA ASP A 509 17.82 20.77 -21.74
C ASP A 509 16.48 20.99 -21.04
N GLY A 510 16.15 22.25 -20.78
CA GLY A 510 14.78 22.64 -20.51
C GLY A 510 14.44 23.05 -19.08
N LYS A 511 13.60 24.03 -19.05
CA LYS A 511 13.00 24.74 -17.93
C LYS A 511 12.39 23.78 -16.90
N ALA A 512 12.43 24.20 -15.62
CA ALA A 512 11.70 23.58 -14.52
C ALA A 512 10.23 23.29 -14.90
N PRO A 513 9.64 22.19 -14.43
CA PRO A 513 8.22 21.95 -14.60
C PRO A 513 7.46 23.15 -14.03
N ASN A 514 6.70 23.84 -14.89
CA ASN A 514 5.74 24.84 -14.42
C ASN A 514 4.84 24.12 -13.41
N SER A 515 4.84 24.58 -12.16
CA SER A 515 3.79 24.25 -11.21
C SER A 515 2.45 24.54 -11.90
N ALA A 516 1.77 23.48 -12.33
CA ALA A 516 0.40 23.61 -12.83
C ALA A 516 -0.39 24.28 -11.71
N LYS A 517 -0.80 25.53 -11.95
CA LYS A 517 -1.61 26.30 -11.04
C LYS A 517 -2.80 25.44 -10.64
N SER A 518 -3.08 25.41 -9.37
CA SER A 518 -4.12 24.63 -8.68
C SER A 518 -5.57 24.97 -9.09
N GLU A 519 -5.80 25.51 -10.28
CA GLU A 519 -7.11 26.01 -10.73
C GLU A 519 -7.97 24.97 -11.47
N ASP A 520 -7.39 23.88 -12.03
CA ASP A 520 -8.17 22.93 -12.83
C ASP A 520 -8.73 21.71 -12.05
N PHE A 521 -8.38 21.55 -10.77
CA PHE A 521 -8.84 20.39 -9.99
C PHE A 521 -10.28 20.46 -9.51
N THR A 522 -10.93 21.64 -9.61
CA THR A 522 -12.32 21.85 -9.17
C THR A 522 -13.37 21.63 -10.25
N GLU A 523 -13.01 21.60 -11.52
CA GLU A 523 -14.00 21.47 -12.62
C GLU A 523 -14.25 20.03 -13.08
N GLN A 524 -13.30 19.13 -12.97
CA GLN A 524 -13.54 17.72 -13.36
C GLN A 524 -14.37 16.92 -12.33
N SER A 525 -14.56 17.43 -11.12
CA SER A 525 -15.46 16.82 -10.13
C SER A 525 -16.93 17.30 -10.25
N LYS A 526 -17.26 18.11 -11.27
CA LYS A 526 -18.62 18.65 -11.50
C LYS A 526 -19.31 18.13 -12.78
N LYS A 527 -18.69 17.21 -13.51
CA LYS A 527 -19.36 16.51 -14.62
C LYS A 527 -19.63 15.05 -14.24
#